data_38dab5162d803a536110c74609232698
#
_entry.id   38dab5162d803a536110c74609232698
#
_cell.length_a   1.000
_cell.length_b   1.000
_cell.length_c   1.000
_cell.angle_alpha   90.00
_cell.angle_beta   90.00
_cell.angle_gamma   90.00
#
_symmetry.space_group_name_H-M   'P 1'
#
loop_
_entity.id
_entity.type
_entity.pdbx_description
1 polymer ?
#
loop_
_entity_poly.entity_id
_entity_poly.type
_entity_poly.pdbx_seq_one_letter_code
_entity_poly.pdbx_strand_id
1 'polypeptide(L)'
;MARITRPLTNNEILKAKPREKDFTLHDGDGLFLLIKTSGKKLWRFRYQRPGSSSRTNLSLGSYPALTLAAARQIRDQHLTTLAQGIDPQQQQEQASEQRQIELDSIFSTVAANWFQIKSRSVTEDYAKDIWRSLDKDVFPTIGSIPVQEIKARTIVEALEPIKARGALETVRRLIQRVNEIMIYAVNTGLIDANPASGVGMAFEKPKKQNMPTLRPEELPRLMRSLVMSNLSVATRCLIEWQLLTLVRPSEASGARWAEIDLDAKLWTIPAERMKAKREHIVPLSPQALEILEVMKPISAHRTHVFPSRNDPKQLYGSTTYCNFYSHVKYSPLASSVRVIYVAFCCYTAPDIQPFFD
;
A
#
# COMPACT_ATOMS: atom_id res chain seq x y z
N MET A 1 -44.08 36.33 -33.73
CA MET A 1 -42.95 36.61 -34.68
C MET A 1 -41.66 36.24 -33.99
N ALA A 2 -40.86 35.35 -34.59
CA ALA A 2 -39.52 35.02 -34.11
C ALA A 2 -38.63 36.26 -34.26
N ARG A 3 -38.02 36.69 -33.17
CA ARG A 3 -37.08 37.84 -33.19
C ARG A 3 -35.83 37.37 -33.92
N ILE A 4 -35.61 37.92 -35.14
CA ILE A 4 -34.38 37.62 -35.89
C ILE A 4 -33.21 38.19 -35.09
N THR A 5 -32.39 37.32 -34.52
CA THR A 5 -31.22 37.73 -33.73
C THR A 5 -30.05 37.92 -34.71
N ARG A 6 -29.47 39.13 -34.76
CA ARG A 6 -28.29 39.40 -35.54
C ARG A 6 -27.09 38.60 -34.98
N PRO A 7 -26.32 37.85 -35.80
CA PRO A 7 -25.14 37.15 -35.34
C PRO A 7 -24.12 38.08 -34.68
N LEU A 8 -23.48 37.61 -33.60
CA LEU A 8 -22.43 38.35 -32.90
C LEU A 8 -21.15 38.46 -33.75
N THR A 9 -20.42 39.53 -33.51
CA THR A 9 -19.09 39.73 -34.06
C THR A 9 -18.01 39.63 -32.98
N ASN A 10 -16.77 39.26 -33.33
CA ASN A 10 -15.67 39.23 -32.40
C ASN A 10 -15.44 40.59 -31.73
N ASN A 11 -15.66 41.69 -32.43
CA ASN A 11 -15.49 43.04 -31.87
C ASN A 11 -16.51 43.34 -30.78
N GLU A 12 -17.76 42.88 -30.93
CA GLU A 12 -18.80 43.04 -29.90
C GLU A 12 -18.45 42.25 -28.67
N ILE A 13 -17.92 41.03 -28.82
CA ILE A 13 -17.50 40.18 -27.69
C ILE A 13 -16.31 40.82 -26.95
N LEU A 14 -15.33 41.36 -27.69
CA LEU A 14 -14.15 42.01 -27.11
C LEU A 14 -14.54 43.26 -26.31
N LYS A 15 -15.39 44.12 -26.90
CA LYS A 15 -15.84 45.39 -26.31
C LYS A 15 -16.82 45.22 -25.15
N ALA A 16 -17.43 44.06 -24.98
CA ALA A 16 -18.38 43.79 -23.92
C ALA A 16 -17.67 43.84 -22.57
N LYS A 17 -17.96 44.88 -21.75
CA LYS A 17 -17.43 45.06 -20.40
C LYS A 17 -18.44 44.52 -19.38
N PRO A 18 -17.99 44.05 -18.21
CA PRO A 18 -18.88 43.63 -17.11
C PRO A 18 -19.77 44.81 -16.66
N ARG A 19 -20.98 44.48 -16.19
CA ARG A 19 -21.96 45.40 -15.63
C ARG A 19 -22.28 45.02 -14.21
N GLU A 20 -23.10 45.82 -13.51
CA GLU A 20 -23.57 45.54 -12.16
C GLU A 20 -24.34 44.21 -12.05
N LYS A 21 -24.97 43.75 -13.12
CA LYS A 21 -25.67 42.45 -13.22
C LYS A 21 -25.21 41.69 -14.43
N ASP A 22 -25.25 40.35 -14.28
CA ASP A 22 -24.97 39.42 -15.37
C ASP A 22 -25.90 39.71 -16.54
N PHE A 23 -25.35 39.76 -17.76
CA PHE A 23 -26.13 39.95 -18.97
C PHE A 23 -25.66 39.03 -20.11
N THR A 24 -26.53 38.87 -21.11
CA THR A 24 -26.30 37.94 -22.22
C THR A 24 -26.24 38.66 -23.55
N LEU A 25 -25.36 38.22 -24.42
CA LEU A 25 -25.32 38.59 -25.85
C LEU A 25 -25.72 37.34 -26.66
N HIS A 26 -26.76 37.47 -27.46
CA HIS A 26 -27.30 36.35 -28.24
C HIS A 26 -26.71 36.31 -29.64
N ASP A 27 -26.27 35.11 -30.09
CA ASP A 27 -25.68 34.88 -31.44
C ASP A 27 -26.71 34.28 -32.44
N GLY A 28 -27.80 33.73 -31.94
CA GLY A 28 -28.81 33.02 -32.74
C GLY A 28 -28.79 31.52 -32.48
N ASP A 29 -29.83 30.81 -32.90
CA ASP A 29 -30.00 29.37 -32.78
C ASP A 29 -29.71 28.81 -31.37
N GLY A 30 -30.09 29.58 -30.34
CA GLY A 30 -29.89 29.21 -28.94
C GLY A 30 -28.50 29.49 -28.38
N LEU A 31 -27.51 29.89 -29.17
CA LEU A 31 -26.17 30.26 -28.72
C LEU A 31 -26.18 31.68 -28.11
N PHE A 32 -25.62 31.84 -26.93
CA PHE A 32 -25.43 33.13 -26.28
C PHE A 32 -24.17 33.17 -25.42
N LEU A 33 -23.61 34.37 -25.27
CA LEU A 33 -22.49 34.63 -24.38
C LEU A 33 -23.04 35.27 -23.09
N LEU A 34 -22.81 34.62 -21.96
CA LEU A 34 -23.10 35.14 -20.63
C LEU A 34 -21.88 35.90 -20.12
N ILE A 35 -22.05 37.18 -19.83
CA ILE A 35 -21.01 38.03 -19.24
C ILE A 35 -21.37 38.24 -17.77
N LYS A 36 -20.49 37.70 -16.90
CA LYS A 36 -20.65 37.82 -15.46
C LYS A 36 -20.16 39.16 -14.92
N THR A 37 -20.68 39.61 -13.79
CA THR A 37 -20.19 40.79 -13.05
C THR A 37 -18.68 40.70 -12.78
N SER A 38 -18.11 39.49 -12.60
CA SER A 38 -16.66 39.23 -12.44
C SER A 38 -15.83 39.40 -13.74
N GLY A 39 -16.47 39.76 -14.88
CA GLY A 39 -15.81 39.87 -16.17
C GLY A 39 -15.61 38.53 -16.93
N LYS A 40 -15.93 37.40 -16.33
CA LYS A 40 -15.88 36.09 -17.02
C LYS A 40 -16.96 36.03 -18.11
N LYS A 41 -16.57 35.62 -19.32
CA LYS A 41 -17.44 35.46 -20.50
C LYS A 41 -17.62 33.96 -20.75
N LEU A 42 -18.85 33.45 -20.69
CA LEU A 42 -19.16 32.03 -20.80
C LEU A 42 -20.13 31.77 -21.96
N TRP A 43 -19.75 30.89 -22.85
CA TRP A 43 -20.61 30.41 -23.93
C TRP A 43 -21.63 29.43 -23.37
N ARG A 44 -22.91 29.69 -23.71
CA ARG A 44 -24.03 28.83 -23.36
C ARG A 44 -24.93 28.60 -24.56
N PHE A 45 -25.50 27.39 -24.60
CA PHE A 45 -26.46 26.95 -25.61
C PHE A 45 -27.81 26.65 -24.95
N ARG A 46 -28.83 27.37 -25.37
CA ARG A 46 -30.21 27.17 -24.90
C ARG A 46 -30.99 26.36 -25.92
N TYR A 47 -31.55 25.27 -25.49
CA TYR A 47 -32.37 24.39 -26.35
C TYR A 47 -33.57 23.84 -25.59
N GLN A 48 -34.54 23.30 -26.33
CA GLN A 48 -35.66 22.55 -25.79
C GLN A 48 -35.31 21.08 -25.72
N ARG A 49 -35.54 20.45 -24.58
CA ARG A 49 -35.29 19.02 -24.40
C ARG A 49 -36.20 18.18 -25.29
N PRO A 50 -35.66 17.14 -25.95
CA PRO A 50 -36.47 16.18 -26.68
C PRO A 50 -37.55 15.56 -25.76
N GLY A 51 -38.78 15.45 -26.26
CA GLY A 51 -39.93 14.91 -25.49
C GLY A 51 -40.45 15.80 -24.34
N SER A 52 -39.93 17.03 -24.18
CA SER A 52 -40.38 17.96 -23.13
C SER A 52 -40.59 19.36 -23.67
N SER A 53 -41.49 20.13 -23.04
CA SER A 53 -41.62 21.57 -23.32
C SER A 53 -40.62 22.44 -22.57
N SER A 54 -39.81 21.86 -21.69
CA SER A 54 -38.84 22.60 -20.88
C SER A 54 -37.59 22.99 -21.70
N ARG A 55 -37.11 24.22 -21.44
CA ARG A 55 -35.87 24.72 -22.04
C ARG A 55 -34.74 24.61 -21.02
N THR A 56 -33.59 24.17 -21.47
CA THR A 56 -32.38 24.10 -20.62
C THR A 56 -31.21 24.85 -21.26
N ASN A 57 -30.17 25.13 -20.47
CA ASN A 57 -28.96 25.81 -20.90
C ASN A 57 -27.77 24.88 -20.69
N LEU A 58 -27.03 24.56 -21.74
CA LEU A 58 -25.79 23.81 -21.72
C LEU A 58 -24.60 24.77 -21.69
N SER A 59 -23.63 24.55 -20.84
CA SER A 59 -22.39 25.32 -20.81
C SER A 59 -21.40 24.75 -21.84
N LEU A 60 -20.93 25.57 -22.77
CA LEU A 60 -20.02 25.15 -23.84
C LEU A 60 -18.56 25.43 -23.48
N GLY A 61 -18.28 26.49 -22.72
CA GLY A 61 -16.93 26.86 -22.34
C GLY A 61 -16.74 28.38 -22.12
N SER A 62 -15.53 28.79 -21.82
CA SER A 62 -15.21 30.20 -21.55
C SER A 62 -14.49 30.87 -22.73
N TYR A 63 -14.88 32.13 -23.00
CA TYR A 63 -14.09 32.97 -23.89
C TYR A 63 -12.93 33.62 -23.11
N PRO A 64 -11.69 33.75 -23.67
CA PRO A 64 -11.30 33.51 -25.07
C PRO A 64 -10.85 32.06 -25.39
N ALA A 65 -10.76 31.13 -24.42
CA ALA A 65 -10.34 29.77 -24.69
C ALA A 65 -11.22 29.07 -25.72
N LEU A 66 -12.54 29.34 -25.72
CA LEU A 66 -13.47 28.95 -26.78
C LEU A 66 -13.80 30.19 -27.62
N THR A 67 -13.36 30.22 -28.87
CA THR A 67 -13.64 31.32 -29.81
C THR A 67 -15.11 31.29 -30.29
N LEU A 68 -15.60 32.41 -30.87
CA LEU A 68 -16.93 32.48 -31.46
C LEU A 68 -17.16 31.41 -32.54
N ALA A 69 -16.16 31.22 -33.42
CA ALA A 69 -16.26 30.20 -34.47
C ALA A 69 -16.38 28.79 -33.91
N ALA A 70 -15.55 28.44 -32.92
CA ALA A 70 -15.60 27.15 -32.29
C ALA A 70 -16.91 26.94 -31.48
N ALA A 71 -17.43 27.98 -30.82
CA ALA A 71 -18.73 27.92 -30.12
C ALA A 71 -19.89 27.67 -31.11
N ARG A 72 -19.85 28.25 -32.31
CA ARG A 72 -20.83 27.96 -33.37
C ARG A 72 -20.74 26.52 -33.86
N GLN A 73 -19.54 25.99 -34.07
CA GLN A 73 -19.35 24.57 -34.46
C GLN A 73 -19.95 23.62 -33.42
N ILE A 74 -19.71 23.87 -32.16
CA ILE A 74 -20.26 23.02 -31.05
C ILE A 74 -21.78 23.16 -31.04
N ARG A 75 -22.34 24.37 -31.19
CA ARG A 75 -23.79 24.57 -31.32
C ARG A 75 -24.38 23.72 -32.46
N ASP A 76 -23.75 23.76 -33.65
CA ASP A 76 -24.24 23.04 -34.83
C ASP A 76 -24.20 21.52 -34.61
N GLN A 77 -23.17 21.00 -33.94
CA GLN A 77 -23.10 19.61 -33.51
C GLN A 77 -24.26 19.24 -32.57
N HIS A 78 -24.52 20.11 -31.57
CA HIS A 78 -25.65 19.86 -30.64
C HIS A 78 -27.01 19.96 -31.33
N LEU A 79 -27.18 20.85 -32.31
CA LEU A 79 -28.40 20.93 -33.11
C LEU A 79 -28.62 19.64 -33.92
N THR A 80 -27.54 19.08 -34.47
CA THR A 80 -27.58 17.79 -35.20
C THR A 80 -28.00 16.65 -34.24
N THR A 81 -27.44 16.60 -33.03
CA THR A 81 -27.79 15.61 -32.01
C THR A 81 -29.25 15.74 -31.56
N LEU A 82 -29.73 16.98 -31.37
CA LEU A 82 -31.13 17.25 -31.04
C LEU A 82 -32.10 16.84 -32.17
N ALA A 83 -31.71 17.04 -33.44
CA ALA A 83 -32.51 16.58 -34.59
C ALA A 83 -32.65 15.03 -34.64
N GLN A 84 -31.69 14.31 -34.05
CA GLN A 84 -31.75 12.85 -33.86
C GLN A 84 -32.60 12.43 -32.64
N GLY A 85 -33.16 13.38 -31.90
CA GLY A 85 -33.94 13.11 -30.68
C GLY A 85 -33.13 12.85 -29.43
N ILE A 86 -31.80 13.08 -29.46
CA ILE A 86 -30.90 12.84 -28.34
C ILE A 86 -30.67 14.13 -27.57
N ASP A 87 -30.80 14.11 -26.24
CA ASP A 87 -30.48 15.25 -25.36
C ASP A 87 -28.94 15.38 -25.18
N PRO A 88 -28.31 16.48 -25.65
CA PRO A 88 -26.86 16.67 -25.52
C PRO A 88 -26.37 16.68 -24.06
N GLN A 89 -27.19 17.13 -23.11
CA GLN A 89 -26.84 17.13 -21.69
C GLN A 89 -26.78 15.71 -21.15
N GLN A 90 -27.79 14.88 -21.45
CA GLN A 90 -27.79 13.46 -21.04
C GLN A 90 -26.64 12.71 -21.69
N GLN A 91 -26.34 12.97 -22.95
CA GLN A 91 -25.20 12.35 -23.62
C GLN A 91 -23.85 12.70 -22.94
N GLN A 92 -23.68 13.98 -22.55
CA GLN A 92 -22.47 14.39 -21.81
C GLN A 92 -22.41 13.77 -20.42
N GLU A 93 -23.53 13.71 -19.71
CA GLU A 93 -23.61 13.08 -18.37
C GLU A 93 -23.26 11.59 -18.49
N GLN A 94 -23.88 10.86 -19.42
CA GLN A 94 -23.58 9.46 -19.66
C GLN A 94 -22.11 9.22 -20.07
N ALA A 95 -21.56 10.07 -20.92
CA ALA A 95 -20.14 9.97 -21.30
C ALA A 95 -19.20 10.26 -20.12
N SER A 96 -19.57 11.17 -19.23
CA SER A 96 -18.78 11.47 -18.02
C SER A 96 -18.88 10.35 -16.98
N GLU A 97 -20.06 9.78 -16.79
CA GLU A 97 -20.30 8.62 -15.93
C GLU A 97 -19.53 7.39 -16.44
N GLN A 98 -19.63 7.12 -17.74
CA GLN A 98 -18.89 6.02 -18.36
C GLN A 98 -17.37 6.17 -18.18
N ARG A 99 -16.84 7.38 -18.40
CA ARG A 99 -15.43 7.67 -18.19
C ARG A 99 -15.02 7.52 -16.71
N GLN A 100 -15.89 7.90 -15.78
CA GLN A 100 -15.64 7.72 -14.36
C GLN A 100 -15.62 6.23 -14.00
N ILE A 101 -16.57 5.45 -14.51
CA ILE A 101 -16.61 3.99 -14.33
C ILE A 101 -15.34 3.35 -14.89
N GLU A 102 -14.88 3.79 -16.07
CA GLU A 102 -13.62 3.32 -16.65
C GLU A 102 -12.42 3.63 -15.76
N LEU A 103 -12.33 4.86 -15.24
CA LEU A 103 -11.24 5.27 -14.33
C LEU A 103 -11.27 4.49 -13.01
N ASP A 104 -12.46 4.30 -12.44
CA ASP A 104 -12.65 3.55 -11.20
C ASP A 104 -12.37 2.06 -11.37
N SER A 105 -12.47 1.55 -12.60
CA SER A 105 -12.21 0.16 -12.94
C SER A 105 -10.73 -0.15 -13.23
N ILE A 106 -9.85 0.86 -13.31
CA ILE A 106 -8.41 0.67 -13.51
C ILE A 106 -7.82 -0.12 -12.34
N PHE A 107 -6.98 -1.13 -12.64
CA PHE A 107 -6.42 -2.04 -11.64
C PHE A 107 -5.74 -1.32 -10.46
N SER A 108 -4.94 -0.28 -10.72
CA SER A 108 -4.27 0.48 -9.66
C SER A 108 -5.26 1.22 -8.75
N THR A 109 -6.39 1.72 -9.29
CA THR A 109 -7.46 2.35 -8.51
C THR A 109 -8.19 1.31 -7.64
N VAL A 110 -8.54 0.17 -8.22
CA VAL A 110 -9.16 -0.95 -7.49
C VAL A 110 -8.23 -1.48 -6.39
N ALA A 111 -6.94 -1.59 -6.70
CA ALA A 111 -5.92 -1.99 -5.73
C ALA A 111 -5.79 -0.98 -4.57
N ALA A 112 -5.89 0.33 -4.85
CA ALA A 112 -5.86 1.36 -3.82
C ALA A 112 -7.08 1.27 -2.89
N ASN A 113 -8.27 1.05 -3.44
CA ASN A 113 -9.50 0.87 -2.66
C ASN A 113 -9.43 -0.39 -1.78
N TRP A 114 -8.99 -1.51 -2.33
CA TRP A 114 -8.72 -2.74 -1.57
C TRP A 114 -7.68 -2.49 -0.46
N PHE A 115 -6.61 -1.77 -0.77
CA PHE A 115 -5.52 -1.50 0.17
C PHE A 115 -5.95 -0.65 1.36
N GLN A 116 -6.89 0.29 1.20
CA GLN A 116 -7.46 1.05 2.32
C GLN A 116 -8.11 0.14 3.37
N ILE A 117 -8.76 -0.96 2.93
CA ILE A 117 -9.36 -1.93 3.84
C ILE A 117 -8.26 -2.82 4.44
N LYS A 118 -7.36 -3.33 3.59
CA LYS A 118 -6.30 -4.25 3.99
C LYS A 118 -5.33 -3.65 5.01
N SER A 119 -4.96 -2.39 4.83
CA SER A 119 -4.01 -1.67 5.70
C SER A 119 -4.49 -1.57 7.15
N ARG A 120 -5.81 -1.54 7.39
CA ARG A 120 -6.39 -1.52 8.75
C ARG A 120 -6.25 -2.84 9.50
N SER A 121 -6.04 -3.94 8.78
CA SER A 121 -5.96 -5.30 9.35
C SER A 121 -4.53 -5.81 9.55
N VAL A 122 -3.53 -5.05 9.13
CA VAL A 122 -2.12 -5.43 9.17
C VAL A 122 -1.27 -4.35 9.85
N THR A 123 -0.01 -4.68 10.17
CA THR A 123 0.93 -3.69 10.71
C THR A 123 1.33 -2.68 9.63
N GLU A 124 1.67 -1.46 10.05
CA GLU A 124 2.04 -0.37 9.13
C GLU A 124 3.22 -0.75 8.20
N ASP A 125 4.25 -1.39 8.76
CA ASP A 125 5.41 -1.82 7.98
C ASP A 125 5.05 -2.89 6.94
N TYR A 126 4.18 -3.84 7.30
CA TYR A 126 3.70 -4.84 6.35
C TYR A 126 2.79 -4.23 5.28
N ALA A 127 1.98 -3.24 5.63
CA ALA A 127 1.18 -2.49 4.66
C ALA A 127 2.10 -1.77 3.64
N LYS A 128 3.16 -1.10 4.11
CA LYS A 128 4.17 -0.48 3.23
C LYS A 128 4.83 -1.50 2.29
N ASP A 129 5.15 -2.69 2.80
CA ASP A 129 5.74 -3.75 1.97
C ASP A 129 4.77 -4.31 0.93
N ILE A 130 3.48 -4.45 1.28
CA ILE A 130 2.44 -4.84 0.31
C ILE A 130 2.40 -3.83 -0.84
N TRP A 131 2.24 -2.54 -0.52
CA TRP A 131 2.11 -1.50 -1.53
C TRP A 131 3.36 -1.38 -2.40
N ARG A 132 4.55 -1.32 -1.77
CA ARG A 132 5.84 -1.26 -2.48
C ARG A 132 6.01 -2.40 -3.48
N SER A 133 5.58 -3.61 -3.13
CA SER A 133 5.72 -4.75 -4.04
C SER A 133 4.76 -4.69 -5.22
N LEU A 134 3.54 -4.17 -5.02
CA LEU A 134 2.58 -3.95 -6.11
C LEU A 134 3.06 -2.84 -7.04
N ASP A 135 3.49 -1.72 -6.47
CA ASP A 135 4.00 -0.57 -7.20
C ASP A 135 5.22 -0.92 -8.06
N LYS A 136 6.15 -1.67 -7.50
CA LYS A 136 7.39 -2.04 -8.19
C LYS A 136 7.21 -3.12 -9.25
N ASP A 137 6.44 -4.15 -8.96
CA ASP A 137 6.48 -5.41 -9.70
C ASP A 137 5.18 -5.71 -10.47
N VAL A 138 4.07 -5.03 -10.20
CA VAL A 138 2.75 -5.31 -10.79
C VAL A 138 2.19 -4.12 -11.56
N PHE A 139 2.16 -2.93 -10.97
CA PHE A 139 1.57 -1.75 -11.59
C PHE A 139 2.23 -1.31 -12.90
N PRO A 140 3.54 -1.47 -13.12
CA PRO A 140 4.14 -1.12 -14.40
C PRO A 140 3.57 -1.89 -15.59
N THR A 141 3.03 -3.09 -15.37
CA THR A 141 2.50 -3.96 -16.42
C THR A 141 0.99 -3.92 -16.53
N ILE A 142 0.28 -4.04 -15.39
CA ILE A 142 -1.19 -4.15 -15.40
C ILE A 142 -1.89 -3.00 -14.67
N GLY A 143 -1.15 -2.08 -14.08
CA GLY A 143 -1.71 -1.01 -13.24
C GLY A 143 -2.69 -0.08 -13.95
N SER A 144 -2.49 0.20 -15.24
CA SER A 144 -3.33 1.07 -16.05
C SER A 144 -4.45 0.34 -16.83
N ILE A 145 -4.52 -0.98 -16.71
CA ILE A 145 -5.51 -1.80 -17.44
C ILE A 145 -6.80 -1.88 -16.63
N PRO A 146 -7.97 -1.66 -17.21
CA PRO A 146 -9.25 -1.92 -16.56
C PRO A 146 -9.37 -3.38 -16.11
N VAL A 147 -9.91 -3.63 -14.90
CA VAL A 147 -9.98 -4.99 -14.33
C VAL A 147 -10.79 -5.96 -15.18
N GLN A 148 -11.74 -5.47 -15.98
CA GLN A 148 -12.54 -6.26 -16.93
C GLN A 148 -11.71 -6.83 -18.07
N GLU A 149 -10.63 -6.16 -18.46
CA GLU A 149 -9.75 -6.55 -19.57
C GLU A 149 -8.59 -7.45 -19.12
N ILE A 150 -8.32 -7.53 -17.82
CA ILE A 150 -7.25 -8.35 -17.29
C ILE A 150 -7.60 -9.83 -17.38
N LYS A 151 -6.77 -10.57 -18.12
CA LYS A 151 -6.86 -12.03 -18.28
C LYS A 151 -5.78 -12.72 -17.44
N ALA A 152 -5.98 -14.01 -17.13
CA ALA A 152 -4.98 -14.82 -16.45
C ALA A 152 -3.60 -14.77 -17.12
N ARG A 153 -3.55 -14.79 -18.45
CA ARG A 153 -2.33 -14.65 -19.23
C ARG A 153 -1.58 -13.33 -18.95
N THR A 154 -2.29 -12.22 -18.88
CA THR A 154 -1.71 -10.90 -18.61
C THR A 154 -1.04 -10.86 -17.22
N ILE A 155 -1.67 -11.53 -16.24
CA ILE A 155 -1.10 -11.65 -14.88
C ILE A 155 0.17 -12.50 -14.90
N VAL A 156 0.18 -13.61 -15.64
CA VAL A 156 1.36 -14.47 -15.79
C VAL A 156 2.51 -13.69 -16.43
N GLU A 157 2.25 -12.98 -17.53
CA GLU A 157 3.23 -12.16 -18.24
C GLU A 157 3.83 -11.06 -17.34
N ALA A 158 3.02 -10.44 -16.48
CA ALA A 158 3.48 -9.45 -15.50
C ALA A 158 4.44 -10.03 -14.46
N LEU A 159 4.30 -11.29 -14.10
CA LEU A 159 5.09 -11.96 -13.07
C LEU A 159 6.31 -12.74 -13.61
N GLU A 160 6.38 -12.98 -14.91
CA GLU A 160 7.49 -13.72 -15.56
C GLU A 160 8.87 -13.09 -15.31
N PRO A 161 9.06 -11.74 -15.34
CA PRO A 161 10.35 -11.13 -15.03
C PRO A 161 10.83 -11.41 -13.60
N ILE A 162 9.89 -11.61 -12.66
CA ILE A 162 10.20 -11.90 -11.26
C ILE A 162 10.63 -13.36 -11.11
N LYS A 163 9.93 -14.26 -11.82
CA LYS A 163 10.31 -15.67 -11.93
C LYS A 163 11.71 -15.83 -12.54
N ALA A 164 12.02 -15.10 -13.62
CA ALA A 164 13.32 -15.12 -14.28
C ALA A 164 14.47 -14.71 -13.33
N ARG A 165 14.19 -13.86 -12.32
CA ARG A 165 15.14 -13.52 -11.24
C ARG A 165 15.28 -14.62 -10.17
N GLY A 166 14.55 -15.72 -10.27
CA GLY A 166 14.55 -16.81 -9.29
C GLY A 166 13.77 -16.50 -8.00
N ALA A 167 13.02 -15.39 -7.94
CA ALA A 167 12.32 -14.93 -6.75
C ALA A 167 10.91 -15.56 -6.61
N LEU A 168 10.82 -16.89 -6.64
CA LEU A 168 9.53 -17.63 -6.63
C LEU A 168 8.64 -17.33 -5.44
N GLU A 169 9.22 -17.08 -4.25
CA GLU A 169 8.44 -16.71 -3.06
C GLU A 169 7.78 -15.32 -3.23
N THR A 170 8.47 -14.38 -3.90
CA THR A 170 7.89 -13.08 -4.25
C THR A 170 6.76 -13.25 -5.25
N VAL A 171 6.94 -14.09 -6.27
CA VAL A 171 5.87 -14.43 -7.23
C VAL A 171 4.64 -14.96 -6.49
N ARG A 172 4.81 -15.91 -5.58
CA ARG A 172 3.71 -16.49 -4.79
C ARG A 172 2.95 -15.43 -4.00
N ARG A 173 3.67 -14.52 -3.34
CA ARG A 173 3.06 -13.42 -2.56
C ARG A 173 2.34 -12.42 -3.45
N LEU A 174 2.90 -12.10 -4.62
CA LEU A 174 2.24 -11.19 -5.56
C LEU A 174 0.98 -11.81 -6.16
N ILE A 175 1.01 -13.09 -6.51
CA ILE A 175 -0.19 -13.82 -6.96
C ILE A 175 -1.29 -13.75 -5.89
N GLN A 176 -0.95 -13.98 -4.63
CA GLN A 176 -1.91 -13.88 -3.53
C GLN A 176 -2.52 -12.47 -3.46
N ARG A 177 -1.69 -11.41 -3.54
CA ARG A 177 -2.15 -10.02 -3.49
C ARG A 177 -3.03 -9.66 -4.68
N VAL A 178 -2.62 -10.01 -5.90
CA VAL A 178 -3.43 -9.80 -7.11
C VAL A 178 -4.75 -10.55 -7.01
N ASN A 179 -4.75 -11.79 -6.52
CA ASN A 179 -5.95 -12.58 -6.31
C ASN A 179 -6.90 -11.92 -5.28
N GLU A 180 -6.38 -11.38 -4.18
CA GLU A 180 -7.18 -10.65 -3.19
C GLU A 180 -7.81 -9.38 -3.80
N ILE A 181 -7.07 -8.63 -4.65
CA ILE A 181 -7.57 -7.45 -5.36
C ILE A 181 -8.67 -7.85 -6.34
N MET A 182 -8.48 -8.93 -7.10
CA MET A 182 -9.48 -9.39 -8.05
C MET A 182 -10.74 -9.95 -7.35
N ILE A 183 -10.61 -10.60 -6.19
CA ILE A 183 -11.76 -10.99 -5.35
C ILE A 183 -12.50 -9.73 -4.89
N TYR A 184 -11.79 -8.67 -4.49
CA TYR A 184 -12.42 -7.40 -4.15
C TYR A 184 -13.18 -6.81 -5.34
N ALA A 185 -12.62 -6.85 -6.55
CA ALA A 185 -13.31 -6.40 -7.77
C ALA A 185 -14.58 -7.20 -8.09
N VAL A 186 -14.58 -8.53 -7.86
CA VAL A 186 -15.79 -9.36 -7.97
C VAL A 186 -16.83 -8.95 -6.93
N ASN A 187 -16.43 -8.80 -5.67
CA ASN A 187 -17.34 -8.46 -4.58
C ASN A 187 -17.95 -7.07 -4.70
N THR A 188 -17.28 -6.15 -5.40
CA THR A 188 -17.79 -4.80 -5.71
C THR A 188 -18.55 -4.71 -7.03
N GLY A 189 -18.72 -5.83 -7.75
CA GLY A 189 -19.47 -5.90 -8.99
C GLY A 189 -18.75 -5.30 -10.21
N LEU A 190 -17.45 -5.07 -10.13
CA LEU A 190 -16.66 -4.57 -11.26
C LEU A 190 -16.37 -5.64 -12.30
N ILE A 191 -16.30 -6.92 -11.90
CA ILE A 191 -16.11 -8.09 -12.76
C ILE A 191 -16.96 -9.27 -12.23
N ASP A 192 -17.38 -10.16 -13.12
CA ASP A 192 -18.20 -11.31 -12.78
C ASP A 192 -17.38 -12.51 -12.27
N ALA A 193 -16.13 -12.63 -12.69
CA ALA A 193 -15.26 -13.75 -12.35
C ALA A 193 -13.83 -13.29 -12.10
N ASN A 194 -13.11 -13.98 -11.21
CA ASN A 194 -11.74 -13.67 -10.85
C ASN A 194 -10.73 -14.32 -11.82
N PRO A 195 -10.06 -13.56 -12.70
CA PRO A 195 -9.07 -14.09 -13.63
C PRO A 195 -7.76 -14.53 -12.98
N ALA A 196 -7.49 -14.12 -11.73
CA ALA A 196 -6.31 -14.53 -10.98
C ALA A 196 -6.46 -15.90 -10.32
N SER A 197 -7.68 -16.47 -10.32
CA SER A 197 -7.94 -17.79 -9.76
C SER A 197 -7.13 -18.84 -10.53
N GLY A 198 -6.28 -19.59 -9.79
CA GLY A 198 -5.47 -20.65 -10.39
C GLY A 198 -4.17 -20.20 -11.09
N VAL A 199 -3.88 -18.90 -11.22
CA VAL A 199 -2.64 -18.39 -11.84
C VAL A 199 -1.39 -18.97 -11.17
N GLY A 200 -1.45 -19.29 -9.88
CA GLY A 200 -0.34 -19.93 -9.16
C GLY A 200 0.09 -21.29 -9.74
N MET A 201 -0.78 -21.96 -10.49
CA MET A 201 -0.44 -23.24 -11.13
C MET A 201 0.48 -23.08 -12.35
N ALA A 202 0.57 -21.86 -12.91
CA ALA A 202 1.49 -21.55 -14.02
C ALA A 202 2.94 -21.37 -13.55
N PHE A 203 3.18 -21.35 -12.23
CA PHE A 203 4.52 -21.13 -11.65
C PHE A 203 4.97 -22.33 -10.82
N GLU A 204 6.27 -22.58 -10.84
CA GLU A 204 6.88 -23.58 -9.97
C GLU A 204 6.71 -23.17 -8.50
N LYS A 205 6.41 -24.17 -7.67
CA LYS A 205 6.38 -23.93 -6.21
C LYS A 205 7.80 -23.72 -5.71
N PRO A 206 8.05 -22.67 -4.90
CA PRO A 206 9.36 -22.49 -4.30
C PRO A 206 9.73 -23.72 -3.47
N LYS A 207 10.92 -24.27 -3.70
CA LYS A 207 11.42 -25.35 -2.86
C LYS A 207 11.67 -24.81 -1.46
N LYS A 208 10.92 -25.30 -0.49
CA LYS A 208 11.10 -24.94 0.92
C LYS A 208 12.46 -25.47 1.38
N GLN A 209 13.44 -24.60 1.45
CA GLN A 209 14.69 -24.91 2.14
C GLN A 209 14.55 -24.45 3.58
N ASN A 210 14.61 -25.40 4.49
CA ASN A 210 14.71 -25.06 5.91
C ASN A 210 16.05 -24.36 6.11
N MET A 211 16.00 -23.28 6.84
CA MET A 211 17.21 -22.58 7.20
C MET A 211 18.07 -23.48 8.10
N PRO A 212 19.42 -23.45 7.97
CA PRO A 212 20.28 -24.27 8.84
C PRO A 212 20.04 -23.91 10.32
N THR A 213 19.91 -24.91 11.17
CA THR A 213 19.78 -24.75 12.61
C THR A 213 21.06 -25.20 13.31
N LEU A 214 21.36 -24.58 14.45
CA LEU A 214 22.49 -25.00 15.28
C LEU A 214 22.14 -26.32 15.97
N ARG A 215 23.05 -27.26 15.90
CA ARG A 215 22.91 -28.48 16.69
C ARG A 215 23.43 -28.23 18.10
N PRO A 216 22.95 -28.95 19.12
CA PRO A 216 23.41 -28.79 20.49
C PRO A 216 24.93 -28.91 20.65
N GLU A 217 25.56 -29.76 19.84
CA GLU A 217 27.02 -30.00 19.85
C GLU A 217 27.84 -28.79 19.36
N GLU A 218 27.20 -27.90 18.60
CA GLU A 218 27.80 -26.67 18.07
C GLU A 218 27.71 -25.49 19.05
N LEU A 219 26.85 -25.57 20.07
CA LEU A 219 26.67 -24.52 21.08
C LEU A 219 28.00 -24.11 21.76
N PRO A 220 28.87 -25.04 22.22
CA PRO A 220 30.14 -24.65 22.83
C PRO A 220 31.07 -23.86 21.88
N ARG A 221 31.03 -24.17 20.58
CA ARG A 221 31.76 -23.43 19.56
C ARG A 221 31.21 -22.01 19.41
N LEU A 222 29.89 -21.86 19.39
CA LEU A 222 29.23 -20.56 19.33
C LEU A 222 29.60 -19.70 20.55
N MET A 223 29.50 -20.26 21.78
CA MET A 223 29.80 -19.51 23.00
C MET A 223 31.26 -19.04 23.04
N ARG A 224 32.20 -19.90 22.62
CA ARG A 224 33.61 -19.49 22.48
C ARG A 224 33.78 -18.35 21.46
N SER A 225 33.06 -18.42 20.36
CA SER A 225 33.10 -17.38 19.34
C SER A 225 32.55 -16.04 19.80
N LEU A 226 31.49 -16.06 20.63
CA LEU A 226 30.93 -14.85 21.26
C LEU A 226 31.91 -14.19 22.20
N VAL A 227 32.66 -14.97 22.98
CA VAL A 227 33.69 -14.48 23.90
C VAL A 227 34.87 -13.87 23.14
N MET A 228 35.31 -14.50 22.03
CA MET A 228 36.44 -14.03 21.22
C MET A 228 36.08 -12.90 20.28
N SER A 229 34.79 -12.58 20.11
CA SER A 229 34.34 -11.52 19.21
C SER A 229 34.44 -10.13 19.86
N ASN A 230 34.74 -9.11 19.06
CA ASN A 230 34.75 -7.71 19.53
C ASN A 230 33.33 -7.13 19.62
N LEU A 231 32.46 -7.81 20.36
CA LEU A 231 31.10 -7.36 20.64
C LEU A 231 31.01 -6.51 21.87
N SER A 232 30.08 -5.53 21.88
CA SER A 232 29.77 -4.83 23.12
C SER A 232 29.18 -5.80 24.16
N VAL A 233 29.41 -5.51 25.44
CA VAL A 233 28.85 -6.30 26.56
C VAL A 233 27.34 -6.48 26.37
N ALA A 234 26.62 -5.39 26.08
CA ALA A 234 25.17 -5.44 25.89
C ALA A 234 24.74 -6.35 24.72
N THR A 235 25.51 -6.38 23.62
CA THR A 235 25.20 -7.25 22.47
C THR A 235 25.41 -8.73 22.83
N ARG A 236 26.50 -9.04 23.55
CA ARG A 236 26.79 -10.39 24.00
C ARG A 236 25.72 -10.86 24.97
N CYS A 237 25.43 -10.06 26.00
CA CYS A 237 24.38 -10.36 26.97
C CYS A 237 23.01 -10.57 26.31
N LEU A 238 22.64 -9.79 25.28
CA LEU A 238 21.39 -9.96 24.56
C LEU A 238 21.33 -11.30 23.80
N ILE A 239 22.42 -11.71 23.18
CA ILE A 239 22.48 -13.02 22.50
C ILE A 239 22.35 -14.18 23.49
N GLU A 240 23.07 -14.11 24.59
CA GLU A 240 23.01 -15.10 25.67
C GLU A 240 21.62 -15.14 26.31
N TRP A 241 21.04 -13.95 26.58
CA TRP A 241 19.66 -13.81 27.08
C TRP A 241 18.66 -14.49 26.17
N GLN A 242 18.75 -14.26 24.86
CA GLN A 242 17.86 -14.89 23.89
C GLN A 242 18.01 -16.40 23.84
N LEU A 243 19.23 -16.93 23.96
CA LEU A 243 19.50 -18.37 24.03
C LEU A 243 18.91 -19.01 25.28
N LEU A 244 18.98 -18.34 26.42
CA LEU A 244 18.48 -18.84 27.69
C LEU A 244 16.95 -18.77 27.83
N THR A 245 16.33 -17.75 27.22
CA THR A 245 14.89 -17.52 27.33
C THR A 245 14.09 -18.07 26.17
N LEU A 246 14.75 -18.46 25.06
CA LEU A 246 14.12 -19.03 23.87
C LEU A 246 12.97 -18.16 23.27
N VAL A 247 12.97 -16.87 23.49
CA VAL A 247 11.98 -15.93 22.94
C VAL A 247 12.40 -15.37 21.58
N ARG A 248 11.47 -14.73 20.86
CA ARG A 248 11.80 -14.11 19.56
C ARG A 248 12.80 -12.96 19.72
N PRO A 249 13.64 -12.69 18.68
CA PRO A 249 14.62 -11.61 18.73
C PRO A 249 14.02 -10.25 19.11
N SER A 250 12.85 -9.90 18.59
CA SER A 250 12.15 -8.66 18.92
C SER A 250 11.63 -8.62 20.36
N GLU A 251 11.25 -9.76 20.92
CA GLU A 251 10.83 -9.89 22.31
C GLU A 251 12.04 -9.75 23.25
N ALA A 252 13.15 -10.44 22.94
CA ALA A 252 14.38 -10.36 23.73
C ALA A 252 14.96 -8.95 23.73
N SER A 253 15.13 -8.32 22.54
CA SER A 253 15.69 -6.97 22.43
C SER A 253 14.82 -5.89 23.09
N GLY A 254 13.52 -6.15 23.14
CA GLY A 254 12.55 -5.26 23.75
C GLY A 254 12.33 -5.47 25.25
N ALA A 255 13.08 -6.35 25.93
CA ALA A 255 12.92 -6.61 27.36
C ALA A 255 13.03 -5.33 28.18
N ARG A 256 12.10 -5.11 29.09
CA ARG A 256 12.06 -3.95 29.99
C ARG A 256 12.31 -4.37 31.42
N TRP A 257 12.98 -3.53 32.18
CA TRP A 257 13.23 -3.79 33.61
C TRP A 257 11.92 -3.96 34.40
N ALA A 258 10.89 -3.20 34.05
CA ALA A 258 9.57 -3.29 34.69
C ALA A 258 8.82 -4.60 34.42
N GLU A 259 9.26 -5.40 33.45
CA GLU A 259 8.66 -6.70 33.10
C GLU A 259 9.31 -7.86 33.88
N ILE A 260 10.39 -7.59 34.65
CA ILE A 260 11.19 -8.61 35.31
C ILE A 260 10.94 -8.57 36.82
N ASP A 261 10.46 -9.68 37.32
CA ASP A 261 10.37 -9.94 38.76
C ASP A 261 11.58 -10.78 39.17
N LEU A 262 12.52 -10.15 39.88
CA LEU A 262 13.76 -10.81 40.33
C LEU A 262 13.51 -11.76 41.50
N ASP A 263 12.51 -11.47 42.35
CA ASP A 263 12.18 -12.30 43.53
C ASP A 263 11.47 -13.59 43.09
N ALA A 264 10.49 -13.46 42.22
CA ALA A 264 9.80 -14.59 41.60
C ALA A 264 10.62 -15.28 40.50
N LYS A 265 11.72 -14.66 40.03
CA LYS A 265 12.54 -15.14 38.92
C LYS A 265 11.75 -15.32 37.62
N LEU A 266 10.86 -14.38 37.33
CA LEU A 266 9.97 -14.42 36.17
C LEU A 266 10.17 -13.16 35.32
N TRP A 267 10.05 -13.36 34.01
CA TRP A 267 9.92 -12.28 33.05
C TRP A 267 8.55 -12.36 32.36
N THR A 268 7.72 -11.35 32.57
CA THR A 268 6.36 -11.28 32.02
C THR A 268 6.35 -10.36 30.81
N ILE A 269 6.17 -10.94 29.62
CA ILE A 269 6.06 -10.18 28.37
C ILE A 269 4.60 -9.84 28.12
N PRO A 270 4.21 -8.55 28.09
CA PRO A 270 2.82 -8.16 27.92
C PRO A 270 2.27 -8.49 26.51
N ALA A 271 0.97 -8.72 26.43
CA ALA A 271 0.28 -9.16 25.21
C ALA A 271 0.49 -8.24 24.00
N GLU A 272 0.65 -6.91 24.22
CA GLU A 272 0.88 -5.92 23.17
C GLU A 272 2.18 -6.16 22.40
N ARG A 273 3.18 -6.74 23.06
CA ARG A 273 4.49 -7.06 22.47
C ARG A 273 4.55 -8.42 21.82
N MET A 274 3.55 -9.26 22.09
CA MET A 274 3.49 -10.64 21.60
C MET A 274 2.74 -10.73 20.26
N LYS A 275 3.32 -11.45 19.29
CA LYS A 275 2.64 -11.72 18.02
C LYS A 275 1.29 -12.41 18.20
N ALA A 276 1.18 -13.27 19.22
CA ALA A 276 -0.05 -14.00 19.57
C ALA A 276 -1.06 -13.16 20.34
N LYS A 277 -0.74 -11.90 20.70
CA LYS A 277 -1.57 -11.03 21.55
C LYS A 277 -2.00 -11.68 22.88
N ARG A 278 -1.13 -12.51 23.44
CA ARG A 278 -1.30 -13.15 24.76
C ARG A 278 -0.06 -12.88 25.58
N GLU A 279 -0.24 -12.67 26.86
CA GLU A 279 0.86 -12.55 27.82
C GLU A 279 1.71 -13.82 27.82
N HIS A 280 3.02 -13.67 27.95
CA HIS A 280 3.95 -14.78 27.97
C HIS A 280 4.88 -14.65 29.18
N ILE A 281 4.85 -15.65 30.04
CA ILE A 281 5.65 -15.70 31.26
C ILE A 281 6.84 -16.62 31.00
N VAL A 282 8.04 -16.11 31.20
CA VAL A 282 9.31 -16.82 30.99
C VAL A 282 10.00 -16.99 32.34
N PRO A 283 10.21 -18.24 32.83
CA PRO A 283 11.01 -18.47 34.03
C PRO A 283 12.48 -18.18 33.75
N LEU A 284 13.14 -17.47 34.66
CA LEU A 284 14.54 -17.07 34.54
C LEU A 284 15.45 -18.10 35.22
N SER A 285 16.35 -18.68 34.44
CA SER A 285 17.43 -19.52 34.93
C SER A 285 18.46 -18.70 35.74
N PRO A 286 19.26 -19.32 36.62
CA PRO A 286 20.36 -18.64 37.32
C PRO A 286 21.27 -17.87 36.37
N GLN A 287 21.58 -18.44 35.21
CA GLN A 287 22.40 -17.80 34.18
C GLN A 287 21.74 -16.56 33.56
N ALA A 288 20.41 -16.60 33.39
CA ALA A 288 19.67 -15.43 32.91
C ALA A 288 19.68 -14.29 33.96
N LEU A 289 19.62 -14.63 35.25
CA LEU A 289 19.75 -13.64 36.31
C LEU A 289 21.15 -13.03 36.36
N GLU A 290 22.21 -13.81 36.14
CA GLU A 290 23.60 -13.30 36.03
C GLU A 290 23.71 -12.25 34.90
N ILE A 291 23.07 -12.48 33.75
CA ILE A 291 23.03 -11.50 32.66
C ILE A 291 22.39 -10.19 33.14
N LEU A 292 21.29 -10.27 33.89
CA LEU A 292 20.62 -9.09 34.43
C LEU A 292 21.52 -8.31 35.40
N GLU A 293 22.27 -9.02 36.25
CA GLU A 293 23.24 -8.36 37.15
C GLU A 293 24.37 -7.66 36.37
N VAL A 294 24.88 -8.25 35.29
CA VAL A 294 25.84 -7.59 34.38
C VAL A 294 25.23 -6.36 33.69
N MET A 295 23.95 -6.43 33.32
CA MET A 295 23.27 -5.32 32.64
C MET A 295 22.80 -4.21 33.58
N LYS A 296 22.58 -4.50 34.86
CA LYS A 296 22.10 -3.56 35.88
C LYS A 296 22.90 -2.25 35.96
N PRO A 297 24.22 -2.26 36.08
CA PRO A 297 25.01 -1.02 36.09
C PRO A 297 24.97 -0.28 34.74
N ILE A 298 24.70 -0.97 33.65
CA ILE A 298 24.68 -0.42 32.27
C ILE A 298 23.36 0.24 31.93
N SER A 299 22.23 -0.36 32.37
CA SER A 299 20.90 0.02 31.86
C SER A 299 19.79 0.07 32.91
N ALA A 300 20.03 -0.18 34.19
CA ALA A 300 18.95 -0.16 35.21
C ALA A 300 18.28 1.23 35.35
N HIS A 301 18.99 2.31 35.01
CA HIS A 301 18.46 3.67 34.97
C HIS A 301 17.63 3.96 33.70
N ARG A 302 17.44 2.99 32.82
CA ARG A 302 16.72 3.08 31.55
C ARG A 302 15.49 2.16 31.56
N THR A 303 14.62 2.34 30.57
CA THR A 303 13.42 1.48 30.41
C THR A 303 13.78 0.07 29.97
N HIS A 304 14.74 -0.07 29.05
CA HIS A 304 15.08 -1.36 28.41
C HIS A 304 16.33 -1.97 29.04
N VAL A 305 16.30 -3.30 29.20
CA VAL A 305 17.46 -4.07 29.67
C VAL A 305 18.62 -3.96 28.67
N PHE A 306 18.31 -4.03 27.38
CA PHE A 306 19.28 -3.97 26.29
C PHE A 306 19.03 -2.69 25.45
N PRO A 307 19.59 -1.52 25.85
CA PRO A 307 19.39 -0.26 25.14
C PRO A 307 20.19 -0.21 23.85
N SER A 308 19.67 0.45 22.83
CA SER A 308 20.39 0.71 21.58
C SER A 308 21.65 1.53 21.83
N ARG A 309 22.72 1.22 21.08
CA ARG A 309 23.97 1.97 21.14
C ARG A 309 23.85 3.39 20.56
N ASN A 310 23.02 3.54 19.50
CA ASN A 310 22.88 4.79 18.76
C ASN A 310 21.82 5.72 19.35
N ASP A 311 20.76 5.15 19.93
CA ASP A 311 19.72 5.91 20.63
C ASP A 311 19.31 5.14 21.89
N PRO A 312 19.74 5.63 23.06
CA PRO A 312 19.44 4.97 24.33
C PRO A 312 17.96 4.89 24.71
N LYS A 313 17.11 5.68 24.05
CA LYS A 313 15.64 5.64 24.24
C LYS A 313 14.97 4.58 23.35
N GLN A 314 15.67 4.10 22.33
CA GLN A 314 15.16 3.07 21.43
C GLN A 314 15.65 1.68 21.83
N LEU A 315 14.88 0.69 21.37
CA LEU A 315 15.22 -0.73 21.42
C LEU A 315 16.53 -0.99 20.66
N TYR A 316 17.24 -2.01 21.04
CA TYR A 316 18.30 -2.58 20.22
C TYR A 316 17.67 -3.06 18.88
N GLY A 317 17.80 -2.25 17.82
CA GLY A 317 17.09 -2.45 16.57
C GLY A 317 17.42 -3.77 15.89
N SER A 318 16.47 -4.33 15.15
CA SER A 318 16.67 -5.49 14.25
C SER A 318 17.84 -5.26 13.27
N THR A 319 18.12 -4.01 12.91
CA THR A 319 19.25 -3.59 12.08
C THR A 319 20.60 -3.91 12.74
N THR A 320 20.72 -3.89 14.06
CA THR A 320 21.96 -4.23 14.76
C THR A 320 22.20 -5.72 14.79
N TYR A 321 21.14 -6.53 14.85
CA TYR A 321 21.23 -7.96 14.57
C TYR A 321 21.70 -8.22 13.13
N CYS A 322 21.14 -7.52 12.15
CA CYS A 322 21.55 -7.61 10.75
C CYS A 322 23.03 -7.18 10.56
N ASN A 323 23.48 -6.11 11.23
CA ASN A 323 24.87 -5.66 11.17
C ASN A 323 25.83 -6.64 11.86
N PHE A 324 25.43 -7.25 12.99
CA PHE A 324 26.19 -8.35 13.58
C PHE A 324 26.34 -9.52 12.59
N TYR A 325 25.26 -9.92 11.93
CA TYR A 325 25.28 -10.95 10.90
C TYR A 325 26.12 -10.57 9.68
N SER A 326 26.14 -9.30 9.28
CA SER A 326 26.98 -8.84 8.17
C SER A 326 28.47 -8.85 8.52
N HIS A 327 28.83 -8.51 9.76
CA HIS A 327 30.21 -8.56 10.24
C HIS A 327 30.71 -9.99 10.39
N VAL A 328 29.87 -10.90 10.85
CA VAL A 328 30.20 -12.33 10.96
C VAL A 328 30.24 -13.01 9.56
N LYS A 329 29.63 -12.41 8.55
CA LYS A 329 29.60 -12.92 7.17
C LYS A 329 31.01 -13.10 6.54
N TYR A 330 31.99 -12.36 7.03
CA TYR A 330 33.40 -12.43 6.57
C TYR A 330 34.32 -13.23 7.49
N SER A 331 33.80 -13.86 8.55
CA SER A 331 34.53 -14.77 9.43
C SER A 331 34.22 -16.21 9.05
N PRO A 332 35.17 -17.17 9.24
CA PRO A 332 34.88 -18.59 9.14
C PRO A 332 33.74 -19.10 10.01
N LEU A 333 33.26 -18.26 10.92
CA LEU A 333 32.13 -18.44 11.84
C LEU A 333 30.77 -18.03 11.27
N ALA A 334 30.73 -17.48 10.05
CA ALA A 334 29.52 -16.93 9.42
C ALA A 334 28.37 -17.95 9.30
N SER A 335 28.68 -19.21 9.13
CA SER A 335 27.68 -20.29 9.08
C SER A 335 26.98 -20.50 10.42
N SER A 336 27.72 -20.46 11.52
CA SER A 336 27.21 -20.77 12.87
C SER A 336 26.31 -19.68 13.44
N VAL A 337 26.57 -18.41 13.13
CA VAL A 337 25.80 -17.28 13.68
C VAL A 337 24.53 -17.00 12.86
N ARG A 338 24.52 -17.25 11.54
CA ARG A 338 23.28 -17.28 10.75
C ARG A 338 22.23 -18.22 11.34
N VAL A 339 22.69 -19.27 11.94
CA VAL A 339 21.89 -20.36 12.49
C VAL A 339 21.06 -19.92 13.70
N ILE A 340 21.56 -19.06 14.58
CA ILE A 340 20.80 -18.61 15.75
C ILE A 340 19.55 -17.82 15.34
N TYR A 341 19.68 -16.89 14.38
CA TYR A 341 18.54 -16.10 13.91
C TYR A 341 17.44 -16.99 13.31
N VAL A 342 17.83 -18.08 12.68
CA VAL A 342 16.98 -18.97 11.93
C VAL A 342 16.34 -20.03 12.81
N ALA A 343 17.09 -20.64 13.72
CA ALA A 343 16.52 -21.59 14.67
C ALA A 343 15.34 -20.93 15.43
N PHE A 344 15.48 -19.66 15.80
CA PHE A 344 14.43 -18.93 16.52
C PHE A 344 13.26 -18.45 15.66
N CYS A 345 13.49 -18.12 14.37
CA CYS A 345 12.38 -17.80 13.46
C CYS A 345 11.54 -19.03 13.10
N CYS A 346 12.15 -20.23 13.04
CA CYS A 346 11.42 -21.46 12.69
C CYS A 346 10.66 -22.08 13.88
N TYR A 347 11.15 -21.92 15.13
CA TYR A 347 10.46 -22.44 16.33
C TYR A 347 9.15 -21.70 16.66
N THR A 348 8.83 -20.64 15.95
CA THR A 348 7.62 -19.83 16.13
C THR A 348 6.57 -20.04 15.05
N ALA A 349 6.64 -21.12 14.27
CA ALA A 349 5.52 -21.57 13.44
C ALA A 349 4.38 -22.08 14.35
N PRO A 350 3.10 -21.72 14.06
CA PRO A 350 1.98 -21.97 14.96
C PRO A 350 1.53 -23.44 15.10
N ASP A 351 2.23 -24.41 14.50
CA ASP A 351 1.77 -25.78 14.35
C ASP A 351 2.57 -26.85 15.11
N ILE A 352 3.35 -26.47 16.13
CA ILE A 352 3.99 -27.47 16.99
C ILE A 352 3.33 -27.42 18.36
N GLN A 353 2.40 -28.35 18.60
CA GLN A 353 1.92 -28.69 19.94
C GLN A 353 3.10 -29.10 20.81
N PRO A 354 3.11 -28.72 22.10
CA PRO A 354 4.15 -29.15 23.01
C PRO A 354 3.96 -30.66 23.27
N PHE A 355 4.93 -31.47 22.89
CA PHE A 355 5.13 -32.78 23.45
C PHE A 355 5.67 -32.59 24.87
N PHE A 356 4.82 -32.63 25.83
CA PHE A 356 5.09 -32.98 27.23
C PHE A 356 3.87 -33.76 27.73
N ASP A 357 4.02 -35.07 27.71
CA ASP A 357 3.50 -35.98 28.72
C ASP A 357 4.66 -36.40 29.60
#